data_18018c56980e560a443933890059df10
#
_entry.id   18018c56980e560a443933890059df10
#
_cell.length_a   1.000
_cell.length_b   1.000
_cell.length_c   1.000
_cell.angle_alpha   90.00
_cell.angle_beta   90.00
_cell.angle_gamma   90.00
#
_symmetry.space_group_name_H-M   'P 1'
#
loop_
_entity.id
_entity.type
_entity.pdbx_description
1 polymer ?
#
loop_
_entity_poly.entity_id
_entity_poly.type
_entity_poly.pdbx_seq_one_letter_code
_entity_poly.pdbx_strand_id
1 'polypeptide(L)'
;MASAPTAFTVAAAPEPHRVRTRQIIKAHPEVKQLITRNPTTLLIGAGCVVAQMALAYLLRNQAWYWTIPVAYLIGAFFSHTLFVVIHEAAHNLVFRKLWQNVATGILANFPSVFPTAISFKNFHIKHHVFQGVHELDADLPDWYEAKLIQNYSLGKAVWLFFFPVFQLIRTLRCREVAIVDRYVAANIVAQIAFDVAIVYFFGWTALLY
;
A
#
# COMPACT_ATOMS: atom_id res chain seq x y z
N MET A 1 17.50 -9.29 -38.12
CA MET A 1 16.82 -9.42 -36.81
C MET A 1 16.72 -8.05 -36.22
N ALA A 2 15.50 -7.53 -35.98
CA ALA A 2 15.33 -6.27 -35.29
C ALA A 2 15.87 -6.42 -33.86
N SER A 3 16.72 -5.47 -33.43
CA SER A 3 17.21 -5.45 -32.03
C SER A 3 16.01 -5.35 -31.10
N ALA A 4 15.99 -6.15 -30.02
CA ALA A 4 14.95 -6.04 -29.01
C ALA A 4 14.92 -4.59 -28.46
N PRO A 5 13.74 -4.01 -28.22
CA PRO A 5 13.64 -2.65 -27.71
C PRO A 5 14.40 -2.54 -26.38
N THR A 6 15.15 -1.45 -26.22
CA THR A 6 15.95 -1.19 -25.00
C THR A 6 15.21 -0.38 -23.95
N ALA A 7 14.00 0.10 -24.27
CA ALA A 7 13.17 0.90 -23.41
C ALA A 7 11.68 0.66 -23.71
N PHE A 8 10.81 1.07 -22.79
CA PHE A 8 9.36 1.04 -23.01
C PHE A 8 8.95 2.02 -24.10
N THR A 9 7.95 1.66 -24.89
CA THR A 9 7.36 2.55 -25.87
C THR A 9 6.53 3.61 -25.14
N VAL A 10 6.83 4.87 -25.41
CA VAL A 10 6.04 6.00 -24.90
C VAL A 10 4.81 6.17 -25.79
N ALA A 11 3.60 6.17 -25.21
CA ALA A 11 2.37 6.43 -25.95
C ALA A 11 2.35 7.88 -26.46
N ALA A 12 2.03 8.06 -27.74
CA ALA A 12 1.90 9.39 -28.35
C ALA A 12 0.64 10.15 -27.88
N ALA A 13 -0.38 9.42 -27.42
CA ALA A 13 -1.63 9.99 -26.94
C ALA A 13 -1.56 10.27 -25.44
N PRO A 14 -2.17 11.38 -24.95
CA PRO A 14 -2.28 11.63 -23.52
C PRO A 14 -3.13 10.55 -22.84
N GLU A 15 -2.91 10.35 -21.55
CA GLU A 15 -3.63 9.39 -20.71
C GLU A 15 -5.16 9.62 -20.81
N PRO A 16 -5.97 8.62 -21.24
CA PRO A 16 -7.36 8.82 -21.60
C PRO A 16 -8.31 8.97 -20.40
N HIS A 17 -7.92 8.54 -19.19
CA HIS A 17 -8.81 8.47 -18.02
C HIS A 17 -9.33 9.85 -17.61
N ARG A 18 -8.50 10.87 -17.63
CA ARG A 18 -8.93 12.26 -17.31
C ARG A 18 -9.98 12.79 -18.26
N VAL A 19 -9.81 12.54 -19.56
CA VAL A 19 -10.76 12.96 -20.58
C VAL A 19 -12.07 12.20 -20.40
N ARG A 20 -11.98 10.87 -20.26
CA ARG A 20 -13.14 9.99 -20.07
C ARG A 20 -13.91 10.30 -18.78
N THR A 21 -13.23 10.55 -17.67
CA THR A 21 -13.86 10.97 -16.41
C THR A 21 -14.69 12.25 -16.59
N ARG A 22 -14.15 13.27 -17.28
CA ARG A 22 -14.88 14.50 -17.55
C ARG A 22 -16.12 14.26 -18.43
N GLN A 23 -16.00 13.40 -19.45
CA GLN A 23 -17.11 13.02 -20.32
C GLN A 23 -18.22 12.30 -19.56
N ILE A 24 -17.86 11.33 -18.69
CA ILE A 24 -18.81 10.59 -17.85
C ILE A 24 -19.52 11.53 -16.89
N ILE A 25 -18.79 12.39 -16.16
CA ILE A 25 -19.39 13.34 -15.21
C ILE A 25 -20.27 14.36 -15.93
N LYS A 26 -19.94 14.74 -17.18
CA LYS A 26 -20.78 15.64 -17.99
C LYS A 26 -22.06 14.94 -18.44
N ALA A 27 -21.98 13.68 -18.86
CA ALA A 27 -23.14 12.90 -19.32
C ALA A 27 -24.03 12.43 -18.15
N HIS A 28 -23.42 12.18 -16.98
CA HIS A 28 -24.03 11.60 -15.78
C HIS A 28 -23.66 12.41 -14.53
N PRO A 29 -24.18 13.65 -14.36
CA PRO A 29 -23.83 14.52 -13.23
C PRO A 29 -24.24 13.93 -11.86
N GLU A 30 -25.21 13.03 -11.84
CA GLU A 30 -25.67 12.29 -10.65
C GLU A 30 -24.56 11.45 -10.01
N VAL A 31 -23.55 11.01 -10.78
CA VAL A 31 -22.40 10.25 -10.26
C VAL A 31 -21.63 11.02 -9.17
N LYS A 32 -21.65 12.36 -9.21
CA LYS A 32 -21.03 13.19 -8.18
C LYS A 32 -21.63 12.98 -6.78
N GLN A 33 -22.89 12.55 -6.69
CA GLN A 33 -23.57 12.29 -5.41
C GLN A 33 -23.00 11.03 -4.72
N LEU A 34 -22.38 10.14 -5.49
CA LEU A 34 -21.72 8.93 -4.96
C LEU A 34 -20.34 9.23 -4.35
N ILE A 35 -19.78 10.42 -4.63
CA ILE A 35 -18.46 10.82 -4.08
C ILE A 35 -18.66 11.32 -2.64
N THR A 36 -18.68 10.40 -1.70
CA THR A 36 -18.90 10.68 -0.28
C THR A 36 -17.74 10.15 0.57
N ARG A 37 -17.66 10.63 1.81
CA ARG A 37 -16.73 10.11 2.82
C ARG A 37 -17.44 9.12 3.71
N ASN A 38 -16.73 8.06 4.09
CA ASN A 38 -17.29 7.01 4.93
C ASN A 38 -16.49 6.82 6.23
N PRO A 39 -16.91 7.44 7.35
CA PRO A 39 -16.23 7.23 8.64
C PRO A 39 -16.29 5.80 9.17
N THR A 40 -17.23 4.97 8.71
CA THR A 40 -17.33 3.55 9.10
C THR A 40 -16.06 2.77 8.73
N THR A 41 -15.32 3.23 7.72
CA THR A 41 -14.02 2.67 7.33
C THR A 41 -13.04 2.62 8.51
N LEU A 42 -13.04 3.63 9.40
CA LEU A 42 -12.22 3.61 10.62
C LEU A 42 -12.62 2.46 11.54
N LEU A 43 -13.92 2.19 11.73
CA LEU A 43 -14.39 1.11 12.61
C LEU A 43 -14.00 -0.26 12.05
N ILE A 44 -14.10 -0.44 10.74
CA ILE A 44 -13.62 -1.67 10.06
C ILE A 44 -12.12 -1.84 10.28
N GLY A 45 -11.33 -0.79 10.05
CA GLY A 45 -9.89 -0.81 10.27
C GLY A 45 -9.52 -1.13 11.72
N ALA A 46 -10.14 -0.45 12.69
CA ALA A 46 -9.91 -0.71 14.11
C ALA A 46 -10.28 -2.15 14.50
N GLY A 47 -11.39 -2.68 14.00
CA GLY A 47 -11.79 -4.08 14.20
C GLY A 47 -10.75 -5.07 13.65
N CYS A 48 -10.22 -4.81 12.45
CA CYS A 48 -9.16 -5.64 11.86
C CYS A 48 -7.84 -5.56 12.66
N VAL A 49 -7.45 -4.38 13.15
CA VAL A 49 -6.27 -4.23 14.03
C VAL A 49 -6.46 -5.04 15.30
N VAL A 50 -7.62 -4.93 15.97
CA VAL A 50 -7.91 -5.71 17.18
C VAL A 50 -7.88 -7.21 16.89
N ALA A 51 -8.46 -7.65 15.76
CA ALA A 51 -8.43 -9.05 15.35
C ALA A 51 -6.99 -9.56 15.13
N GLN A 52 -6.14 -8.79 14.43
CA GLN A 52 -4.73 -9.14 14.23
C GLN A 52 -3.97 -9.20 15.56
N MET A 53 -4.18 -8.24 16.44
CA MET A 53 -3.57 -8.28 17.78
C MET A 53 -4.02 -9.48 18.61
N ALA A 54 -5.30 -9.85 18.53
CA ALA A 54 -5.83 -11.04 19.20
C ALA A 54 -5.19 -12.34 18.65
N LEU A 55 -5.05 -12.45 17.32
CA LEU A 55 -4.37 -13.58 16.68
C LEU A 55 -2.89 -13.63 17.06
N ALA A 56 -2.18 -12.50 17.03
CA ALA A 56 -0.79 -12.42 17.46
C ALA A 56 -0.62 -12.87 18.92
N TYR A 57 -1.52 -12.44 19.81
CA TYR A 57 -1.51 -12.87 21.21
C TYR A 57 -1.78 -14.38 21.38
N LEU A 58 -2.77 -14.92 20.67
CA LEU A 58 -3.12 -16.34 20.74
C LEU A 58 -2.00 -17.24 20.20
N LEU A 59 -1.30 -16.75 19.17
CA LEU A 59 -0.25 -17.51 18.48
C LEU A 59 1.15 -17.30 19.09
N ARG A 60 1.34 -16.38 20.04
CA ARG A 60 2.65 -15.98 20.57
C ARG A 60 3.52 -17.12 21.11
N ASN A 61 2.89 -18.18 21.60
CA ASN A 61 3.54 -19.37 22.16
C ASN A 61 3.32 -20.62 21.30
N GLN A 62 2.77 -20.48 20.11
CA GLN A 62 2.50 -21.61 19.22
C GLN A 62 3.72 -21.91 18.34
N ALA A 63 3.81 -23.16 17.90
CA ALA A 63 4.84 -23.56 16.95
C ALA A 63 4.58 -22.92 15.57
N TRP A 64 5.66 -22.61 14.83
CA TRP A 64 5.61 -21.95 13.54
C TRP A 64 4.70 -22.64 12.51
N TYR A 65 4.59 -23.96 12.56
CA TYR A 65 3.71 -24.75 11.68
C TYR A 65 2.20 -24.52 11.92
N TRP A 66 1.82 -23.88 13.03
CA TRP A 66 0.46 -23.37 13.26
C TRP A 66 0.39 -21.87 12.93
N THR A 67 1.41 -21.13 13.30
CA THR A 67 1.44 -19.67 13.09
C THR A 67 1.39 -19.31 11.60
N ILE A 68 2.20 -19.96 10.76
CA ILE A 68 2.26 -19.67 9.32
C ILE A 68 0.91 -19.94 8.61
N PRO A 69 0.25 -21.11 8.76
CA PRO A 69 -1.06 -21.32 8.14
C PRO A 69 -2.12 -20.33 8.60
N VAL A 70 -2.17 -19.98 9.88
CA VAL A 70 -3.14 -19.01 10.41
C VAL A 70 -2.83 -17.59 9.86
N ALA A 71 -1.58 -17.19 9.84
CA ALA A 71 -1.17 -15.92 9.26
C ALA A 71 -1.55 -15.83 7.77
N TYR A 72 -1.34 -16.89 7.01
CA TYR A 72 -1.63 -16.90 5.58
C TYR A 72 -3.13 -17.05 5.27
N LEU A 73 -3.84 -17.95 5.95
CA LEU A 73 -5.25 -18.28 5.64
C LEU A 73 -6.26 -17.33 6.31
N ILE A 74 -5.87 -16.65 7.39
CA ILE A 74 -6.75 -15.75 8.16
C ILE A 74 -6.14 -14.35 8.22
N GLY A 75 -4.90 -14.24 8.71
CA GLY A 75 -4.22 -12.95 8.89
C GLY A 75 -4.10 -12.15 7.61
N ALA A 76 -3.82 -12.81 6.48
CA ALA A 76 -3.68 -12.16 5.18
C ALA A 76 -4.96 -11.43 4.74
N PHE A 77 -6.16 -11.91 5.07
CA PHE A 77 -7.42 -11.21 4.76
C PHE A 77 -7.56 -9.93 5.58
N PHE A 78 -7.21 -9.95 6.86
CA PHE A 78 -7.19 -8.74 7.69
C PHE A 78 -6.14 -7.75 7.21
N SER A 79 -4.93 -8.23 6.87
CA SER A 79 -3.85 -7.39 6.33
C SER A 79 -4.27 -6.73 5.01
N HIS A 80 -4.92 -7.48 4.10
CA HIS A 80 -5.46 -6.91 2.87
C HIS A 80 -6.55 -5.87 3.14
N THR A 81 -7.48 -6.13 4.06
CA THR A 81 -8.51 -5.17 4.46
C THR A 81 -7.88 -3.90 5.04
N LEU A 82 -6.86 -4.02 5.88
CA LEU A 82 -6.12 -2.88 6.43
C LEU A 82 -5.41 -2.08 5.35
N PHE A 83 -4.85 -2.75 4.34
CA PHE A 83 -4.27 -2.05 3.18
C PHE A 83 -5.32 -1.25 2.40
N VAL A 84 -6.54 -1.80 2.22
CA VAL A 84 -7.65 -1.04 1.62
C VAL A 84 -8.04 0.16 2.48
N VAL A 85 -8.08 0.03 3.81
CA VAL A 85 -8.31 1.17 4.73
C VAL A 85 -7.22 2.25 4.58
N ILE A 86 -5.95 1.86 4.47
CA ILE A 86 -4.83 2.77 4.20
C ILE A 86 -5.06 3.50 2.86
N HIS A 87 -5.48 2.78 1.83
CA HIS A 87 -5.78 3.34 0.51
C HIS A 87 -6.92 4.37 0.56
N GLU A 88 -8.04 4.06 1.22
CA GLU A 88 -9.17 4.99 1.42
C GLU A 88 -8.72 6.24 2.20
N ALA A 89 -7.91 6.05 3.24
CA ALA A 89 -7.34 7.14 4.02
C ALA A 89 -6.36 8.00 3.20
N ALA A 90 -5.56 7.39 2.30
CA ALA A 90 -4.67 8.09 1.39
C ALA A 90 -5.45 9.06 0.47
N HIS A 91 -6.63 8.65 0.00
CA HIS A 91 -7.53 9.48 -0.81
C HIS A 91 -8.38 10.48 -0.01
N ASN A 92 -8.23 10.54 1.31
CA ASN A 92 -9.05 11.37 2.23
C ASN A 92 -10.55 11.06 2.14
N LEU A 93 -10.91 9.79 1.94
CA LEU A 93 -12.30 9.32 1.80
C LEU A 93 -12.94 8.89 3.13
N VAL A 94 -12.15 8.79 4.22
CA VAL A 94 -12.68 8.43 5.54
C VAL A 94 -13.26 9.67 6.23
N PHE A 95 -12.50 10.76 6.33
CA PHE A 95 -12.89 11.99 7.02
C PHE A 95 -12.63 13.26 6.18
N ARG A 96 -13.23 14.37 6.60
CA ARG A 96 -13.00 15.68 5.97
C ARG A 96 -11.62 16.26 6.29
N LYS A 97 -11.12 16.04 7.50
CA LYS A 97 -9.84 16.62 7.96
C LYS A 97 -8.68 15.72 7.61
N LEU A 98 -7.62 16.28 7.04
CA LEU A 98 -6.43 15.54 6.62
C LEU A 98 -5.83 14.71 7.76
N TRP A 99 -5.65 15.32 8.95
CA TRP A 99 -5.03 14.65 10.09
C TRP A 99 -5.80 13.41 10.56
N GLN A 100 -7.14 13.39 10.41
CA GLN A 100 -7.97 12.23 10.75
C GLN A 100 -7.72 11.07 9.79
N ASN A 101 -7.56 11.36 8.48
CA ASN A 101 -7.19 10.34 7.50
C ASN A 101 -5.76 9.83 7.73
N VAL A 102 -4.82 10.72 8.04
CA VAL A 102 -3.45 10.34 8.41
C VAL A 102 -3.46 9.41 9.63
N ALA A 103 -4.18 9.77 10.70
CA ALA A 103 -4.30 8.94 11.90
C ALA A 103 -4.96 7.57 11.60
N THR A 104 -5.98 7.54 10.72
CA THR A 104 -6.61 6.29 10.27
C THR A 104 -5.61 5.41 9.52
N GLY A 105 -4.82 5.99 8.60
CA GLY A 105 -3.79 5.25 7.87
C GLY A 105 -2.71 4.68 8.81
N ILE A 106 -2.23 5.48 9.78
CA ILE A 106 -1.25 5.04 10.77
C ILE A 106 -1.83 3.92 11.65
N LEU A 107 -3.07 4.03 12.12
CA LEU A 107 -3.73 2.98 12.88
C LEU A 107 -3.81 1.67 12.08
N ALA A 108 -4.26 1.75 10.83
CA ALA A 108 -4.37 0.57 9.96
C ALA A 108 -3.00 -0.03 9.61
N ASN A 109 -1.91 0.74 9.73
CA ASN A 109 -0.56 0.28 9.46
C ASN A 109 0.02 -0.59 10.61
N PHE A 110 -0.44 -0.46 11.84
CA PHE A 110 0.18 -1.09 13.00
C PHE A 110 0.51 -2.58 12.84
N PRO A 111 -0.39 -3.45 12.32
CA PRO A 111 -0.06 -4.88 12.16
C PRO A 111 0.95 -5.18 11.03
N SER A 112 1.41 -4.17 10.29
CA SER A 112 2.31 -4.39 9.14
C SER A 112 3.80 -4.36 9.50
N VAL A 113 4.18 -4.05 10.75
CA VAL A 113 5.56 -3.92 11.26
C VAL A 113 6.35 -2.77 10.62
N PHE A 114 6.15 -2.49 9.34
CA PHE A 114 6.85 -1.43 8.60
C PHE A 114 5.98 -0.17 8.46
N PRO A 115 6.53 1.04 8.68
CA PRO A 115 5.79 2.31 8.62
C PRO A 115 5.53 2.76 7.18
N THR A 116 4.66 2.07 6.45
CA THR A 116 4.46 2.27 5.01
C THR A 116 3.26 3.12 4.64
N ALA A 117 2.28 3.33 5.54
CA ALA A 117 1.00 3.95 5.20
C ALA A 117 1.12 5.37 4.63
N ILE A 118 1.98 6.21 5.19
CA ILE A 118 2.11 7.60 4.74
C ILE A 118 3.03 7.70 3.52
N SER A 119 4.09 6.90 3.46
CA SER A 119 4.90 6.78 2.25
C SER A 119 4.04 6.28 1.08
N PHE A 120 3.23 5.24 1.29
CA PHE A 120 2.27 4.78 0.30
C PHE A 120 1.37 5.93 -0.19
N LYS A 121 0.75 6.69 0.73
CA LYS A 121 -0.08 7.85 0.36
C LYS A 121 0.66 8.81 -0.56
N ASN A 122 1.90 9.18 -0.22
CA ASN A 122 2.68 10.18 -0.97
C ASN A 122 2.97 9.71 -2.40
N PHE A 123 3.38 8.44 -2.57
CA PHE A 123 3.67 7.87 -3.89
C PHE A 123 2.38 7.55 -4.67
N HIS A 124 1.36 7.04 -4.00
CA HIS A 124 0.10 6.63 -4.62
C HIS A 124 -0.68 7.81 -5.21
N ILE A 125 -0.73 8.95 -4.52
CA ILE A 125 -1.34 10.16 -5.07
C ILE A 125 -0.54 10.68 -6.28
N LYS A 126 0.79 10.54 -6.27
CA LYS A 126 1.62 10.86 -7.45
C LYS A 126 1.33 9.92 -8.62
N HIS A 127 1.20 8.60 -8.36
CA HIS A 127 0.79 7.64 -9.37
C HIS A 127 -0.51 8.07 -10.07
N HIS A 128 -1.57 8.42 -9.32
CA HIS A 128 -2.82 8.89 -9.92
C HIS A 128 -2.69 10.17 -10.76
N VAL A 129 -1.76 11.05 -10.39
CA VAL A 129 -1.53 12.32 -11.13
C VAL A 129 -0.68 12.10 -12.37
N PHE A 130 0.33 11.23 -12.28
CA PHE A 130 1.36 11.04 -13.28
C PHE A 130 1.40 9.60 -13.82
N GLN A 131 0.26 8.93 -13.82
CA GLN A 131 0.13 7.55 -14.29
C GLN A 131 0.79 7.37 -15.66
N GLY A 132 1.73 6.44 -15.74
CA GLY A 132 2.46 6.13 -16.96
C GLY A 132 3.72 6.97 -17.19
N VAL A 133 4.05 7.93 -16.31
CA VAL A 133 5.28 8.73 -16.40
C VAL A 133 6.37 8.08 -15.52
N HIS A 134 7.33 7.42 -16.14
CA HIS A 134 8.31 6.56 -15.48
C HIS A 134 9.06 7.22 -14.31
N GLU A 135 9.43 8.50 -14.42
CA GLU A 135 10.18 9.23 -13.39
C GLU A 135 9.33 9.68 -12.20
N LEU A 136 8.00 9.68 -12.34
CA LEU A 136 7.05 10.21 -11.36
C LEU A 136 6.09 9.16 -10.83
N ASP A 137 5.98 8.02 -11.50
CA ASP A 137 5.11 6.91 -11.17
C ASP A 137 5.92 5.74 -10.59
N ALA A 138 5.85 5.55 -9.27
CA ALA A 138 6.55 4.47 -8.58
C ALA A 138 5.96 3.08 -8.84
N ASP A 139 4.75 2.99 -9.42
CA ASP A 139 4.11 1.71 -9.70
C ASP A 139 4.56 1.13 -11.04
N LEU A 140 5.24 1.93 -11.87
CA LEU A 140 5.81 1.43 -13.11
C LEU A 140 7.09 0.61 -12.86
N PRO A 141 7.17 -0.62 -13.41
CA PRO A 141 8.39 -1.41 -13.37
C PRO A 141 9.49 -0.77 -14.21
N ASP A 142 10.73 -1.00 -13.83
CA ASP A 142 11.88 -0.64 -14.64
C ASP A 142 12.08 -1.61 -15.80
N TRP A 143 12.77 -1.14 -16.85
CA TRP A 143 13.12 -1.99 -17.98
C TRP A 143 13.98 -3.19 -17.56
N TYR A 144 14.82 -3.04 -16.53
CA TYR A 144 15.60 -4.14 -15.97
C TYR A 144 14.72 -5.22 -15.33
N GLU A 145 13.67 -4.82 -14.62
CA GLU A 145 12.67 -5.76 -14.09
C GLU A 145 11.98 -6.52 -15.22
N ALA A 146 11.53 -5.82 -16.26
CA ALA A 146 10.89 -6.43 -17.42
C ALA A 146 11.81 -7.45 -18.13
N LYS A 147 13.11 -7.13 -18.25
CA LYS A 147 14.12 -8.06 -18.81
C LYS A 147 14.37 -9.27 -17.92
N LEU A 148 14.41 -9.07 -16.59
CA LEU A 148 14.63 -10.15 -15.63
C LEU A 148 13.49 -11.15 -15.65
N ILE A 149 12.25 -10.64 -15.71
CA ILE A 149 11.04 -11.46 -15.59
C ILE A 149 10.69 -12.10 -16.92
N GLN A 150 10.81 -11.36 -18.02
CA GLN A 150 10.37 -11.75 -19.36
C GLN A 150 8.93 -12.32 -19.33
N ASN A 151 8.65 -13.39 -20.11
CA ASN A 151 7.34 -14.04 -20.12
C ASN A 151 7.35 -15.44 -19.48
N TYR A 152 8.30 -15.73 -18.60
CA TYR A 152 8.42 -17.02 -17.94
C TYR A 152 7.62 -17.05 -16.63
N SER A 153 6.87 -18.11 -16.42
CA SER A 153 6.05 -18.29 -15.20
C SER A 153 6.90 -18.26 -13.92
N LEU A 154 8.08 -18.91 -13.95
CA LEU A 154 9.01 -18.90 -12.80
C LEU A 154 9.56 -17.49 -12.54
N GLY A 155 9.91 -16.73 -13.58
CA GLY A 155 10.34 -15.33 -13.45
C GLY A 155 9.26 -14.46 -12.79
N LYS A 156 8.00 -14.65 -13.20
CA LYS A 156 6.85 -13.96 -12.60
C LYS A 156 6.65 -14.35 -11.13
N ALA A 157 6.78 -15.64 -10.79
CA ALA A 157 6.66 -16.11 -9.41
C ALA A 157 7.75 -15.52 -8.49
N VAL A 158 9.00 -15.52 -8.94
CA VAL A 158 10.13 -14.92 -8.23
C VAL A 158 9.93 -13.40 -8.06
N TRP A 159 9.50 -12.73 -9.14
CA TRP A 159 9.22 -11.30 -9.08
C TRP A 159 8.08 -10.97 -8.09
N LEU A 160 6.99 -11.73 -8.09
CA LEU A 160 5.89 -11.55 -7.15
C LEU A 160 6.34 -11.77 -5.70
N PHE A 161 7.20 -12.77 -5.47
CA PHE A 161 7.76 -13.03 -4.14
C PHE A 161 8.63 -11.87 -3.64
N PHE A 162 9.44 -11.26 -4.52
CA PHE A 162 10.29 -10.12 -4.21
C PHE A 162 9.65 -8.77 -4.52
N PHE A 163 8.35 -8.73 -4.83
CA PHE A 163 7.66 -7.50 -5.20
C PHE A 163 7.87 -6.33 -4.20
N PRO A 164 7.84 -6.54 -2.86
CA PRO A 164 8.09 -5.45 -1.92
C PRO A 164 9.47 -4.81 -2.07
N VAL A 165 10.49 -5.61 -2.44
CA VAL A 165 11.86 -5.11 -2.67
C VAL A 165 11.91 -4.29 -3.96
N PHE A 166 11.31 -4.77 -5.03
CA PHE A 166 11.23 -4.00 -6.29
C PHE A 166 10.48 -2.69 -6.09
N GLN A 167 9.36 -2.72 -5.36
CA GLN A 167 8.57 -1.53 -5.05
C GLN A 167 9.39 -0.51 -4.25
N LEU A 168 10.16 -0.93 -3.27
CA LEU A 168 11.05 -0.05 -2.51
C LEU A 168 12.09 0.61 -3.43
N ILE A 169 12.74 -0.16 -4.32
CA ILE A 169 13.74 0.36 -5.26
C ILE A 169 13.10 1.41 -6.20
N ARG A 170 11.89 1.16 -6.69
CA ARG A 170 11.16 2.09 -7.57
C ARG A 170 10.89 3.43 -6.89
N THR A 171 10.56 3.43 -5.59
CA THR A 171 10.33 4.68 -4.85
C THR A 171 11.58 5.57 -4.80
N LEU A 172 12.79 4.97 -4.79
CA LEU A 172 14.06 5.73 -4.82
C LEU A 172 14.30 6.46 -6.15
N ARG A 173 13.65 6.01 -7.25
CA ARG A 173 13.68 6.69 -8.55
C ARG A 173 12.90 8.00 -8.53
N CYS A 174 11.76 8.03 -7.82
CA CYS A 174 10.83 9.16 -7.82
C CYS A 174 11.32 10.30 -6.91
N ARG A 175 12.30 11.07 -7.36
CA ARG A 175 13.01 12.09 -6.58
C ARG A 175 12.15 13.29 -6.14
N GLU A 176 10.98 13.51 -6.74
CA GLU A 176 10.09 14.62 -6.40
C GLU A 176 9.21 14.37 -5.18
N VAL A 177 9.23 13.15 -4.64
CA VAL A 177 8.51 12.81 -3.41
C VAL A 177 9.49 12.85 -2.25
N ALA A 178 9.24 13.69 -1.27
CA ALA A 178 10.03 13.72 -0.04
C ALA A 178 9.94 12.34 0.64
N ILE A 179 11.07 11.69 0.83
CA ILE A 179 11.15 10.37 1.49
C ILE A 179 10.64 10.48 2.93
N VAL A 180 10.96 11.59 3.60
CA VAL A 180 10.53 11.85 4.98
C VAL A 180 9.91 13.23 5.07
N ASP A 181 8.64 13.30 5.45
CA ASP A 181 7.93 14.48 5.89
C ASP A 181 7.45 14.30 7.34
N ARG A 182 6.79 15.32 7.92
CA ARG A 182 6.30 15.28 9.32
C ARG A 182 5.33 14.11 9.58
N TYR A 183 4.54 13.70 8.60
CA TYR A 183 3.57 12.63 8.75
C TYR A 183 4.22 11.25 8.56
N VAL A 184 5.21 11.14 7.67
CA VAL A 184 6.07 9.94 7.57
C VAL A 184 6.82 9.75 8.88
N ALA A 185 7.43 10.82 9.44
CA ALA A 185 8.09 10.76 10.74
C ALA A 185 7.13 10.32 11.85
N ALA A 186 5.90 10.86 11.89
CA ALA A 186 4.88 10.44 12.85
C ALA A 186 4.52 8.96 12.68
N ASN A 187 4.40 8.46 11.45
CA ASN A 187 4.14 7.03 11.19
C ASN A 187 5.30 6.16 11.67
N ILE A 188 6.55 6.55 11.42
CA ILE A 188 7.74 5.83 11.89
C ILE A 188 7.74 5.73 13.42
N VAL A 189 7.58 6.87 14.11
CA VAL A 189 7.58 6.91 15.58
C VAL A 189 6.44 6.07 16.16
N ALA A 190 5.23 6.21 15.62
CA ALA A 190 4.07 5.44 16.07
C ALA A 190 4.26 3.93 15.85
N GLN A 191 4.81 3.53 14.71
CA GLN A 191 5.08 2.13 14.40
C GLN A 191 6.12 1.54 15.34
N ILE A 192 7.26 2.22 15.53
CA ILE A 192 8.31 1.75 16.45
C ILE A 192 7.74 1.60 17.86
N ALA A 193 6.98 2.57 18.34
CA ALA A 193 6.36 2.50 19.67
C ALA A 193 5.39 1.31 19.78
N PHE A 194 4.60 1.06 18.75
CA PHE A 194 3.69 -0.08 18.69
C PHE A 194 4.45 -1.42 18.67
N ASP A 195 5.47 -1.55 17.83
CA ASP A 195 6.26 -2.77 17.68
C ASP A 195 7.01 -3.11 18.99
N VAL A 196 7.59 -2.10 19.64
CA VAL A 196 8.21 -2.25 20.97
C VAL A 196 7.18 -2.72 22.00
N ALA A 197 5.96 -2.16 21.99
CA ALA A 197 4.90 -2.59 22.89
C ALA A 197 4.48 -4.06 22.61
N ILE A 198 4.33 -4.45 21.35
CA ILE A 198 4.01 -5.84 20.97
C ILE A 198 5.11 -6.79 21.46
N VAL A 199 6.38 -6.47 21.23
CA VAL A 199 7.48 -7.32 21.70
C VAL A 199 7.51 -7.40 23.23
N TYR A 200 7.30 -6.28 23.92
CA TYR A 200 7.33 -6.22 25.38
C TYR A 200 6.19 -7.03 26.02
N PHE A 201 4.95 -6.90 25.51
CA PHE A 201 3.79 -7.55 26.12
C PHE A 201 3.51 -8.95 25.57
N PHE A 202 3.82 -9.22 24.29
CA PHE A 202 3.44 -10.44 23.61
C PHE A 202 4.63 -11.27 23.12
N GLY A 203 5.83 -10.70 23.05
CA GLY A 203 7.07 -11.37 22.62
C GLY A 203 7.29 -11.29 21.09
N TRP A 204 8.47 -11.73 20.68
CA TRP A 204 8.93 -11.68 19.29
C TRP A 204 8.05 -12.48 18.31
N THR A 205 7.56 -13.65 18.76
CA THR A 205 6.68 -14.49 17.92
C THR A 205 5.41 -13.76 17.51
N ALA A 206 4.86 -12.92 18.42
CA ALA A 206 3.68 -12.12 18.12
C ALA A 206 3.96 -11.01 17.10
N LEU A 207 5.16 -10.42 17.12
CA LEU A 207 5.55 -9.42 16.12
C LEU A 207 5.80 -10.06 14.75
N LEU A 208 6.32 -11.30 14.73
CA LEU A 208 6.62 -12.02 13.48
C LEU A 208 5.40 -12.71 12.85
N TYR A 209 4.31 -12.80 13.57
CA TYR A 209 3.01 -13.23 13.04
C TYR A 209 2.48 -12.23 12.05
#